data_3aaaa48c97c57fec8e8fc1eabd407412
#
_entry.id   3aaaa48c97c57fec8e8fc1eabd407412
#
_cell.length_a   1.000
_cell.length_b   1.000
_cell.length_c   1.000
_cell.angle_alpha   90.00
_cell.angle_beta   90.00
_cell.angle_gamma   90.00
#
_symmetry.space_group_name_H-M   'P 1'
#
loop_
_entity.id
_entity.type
_entity.pdbx_description
1 polymer ?
#
loop_
_entity_poly.entity_id
_entity_poly.type
_entity_poly.pdbx_seq_one_letter_code
_entity_poly.pdbx_strand_id
1 'polypeptide(L)'
;MSESIDHNRRHFLGTAAMTIAAAQLGILGGAKAQSLQTARLPFEGDLPSLGGATAWLNSSPLAASHLRGKVVLINFWTYTCVNWRRTLPYTRAWADKYKDHGLVVIGVHTPEFPFEHNIANIRWAIKDMEINYPVVVDSYYAIWRAFNNEYWPTFYFSDSKGHIRHHQFGEGDYQQSERVIQELLAEAGFRGVSDDLVSVDPRGAEVAADLDNLRSSENYVGYEQTANFVSPTGTRRNKSHGYAYPAQLGLNHWALQGNWTIGKEAIALNQAAGRIAYRFHSRDLNLVMGPTVQGTSVRFRVGIDGQPPGSTHGFDVDAQGNGTVVEQRLYQLIRQSSPIADRQFEIEFLDSGLQAFDFTFG
;
A
#
# COMPACT_ATOMS: atom_id res chain seq x y z
N MET A 1 -16.68 -23.94 6.66
CA MET A 1 -17.16 -23.24 5.45
C MET A 1 -16.44 -21.91 5.43
N SER A 2 -15.40 -21.82 4.60
CA SER A 2 -14.63 -20.59 4.39
C SER A 2 -15.40 -19.77 3.37
N GLU A 3 -16.05 -18.70 3.79
CA GLU A 3 -16.57 -17.70 2.88
C GLU A 3 -15.38 -17.03 2.21
N SER A 4 -15.27 -17.19 0.91
CA SER A 4 -14.32 -16.46 0.09
C SER A 4 -14.71 -14.99 0.14
N ILE A 5 -13.89 -14.17 0.79
CA ILE A 5 -14.02 -12.71 0.74
C ILE A 5 -13.73 -12.31 -0.70
N ASP A 6 -14.69 -11.65 -1.32
CA ASP A 6 -14.62 -11.20 -2.71
C ASP A 6 -13.59 -10.05 -2.80
N HIS A 7 -12.37 -10.38 -3.27
CA HIS A 7 -11.25 -9.44 -3.42
C HIS A 7 -11.35 -8.52 -4.65
N ASN A 8 -12.49 -8.51 -5.36
CA ASN A 8 -12.67 -7.78 -6.62
C ASN A 8 -12.84 -6.25 -6.47
N ARG A 9 -12.49 -5.65 -5.32
CA ARG A 9 -12.88 -4.26 -4.99
C ARG A 9 -11.77 -3.20 -5.12
N ARG A 10 -10.65 -3.51 -5.76
CA ARG A 10 -9.51 -2.54 -5.85
C ARG A 10 -9.44 -1.69 -7.11
N HIS A 11 -10.39 -1.76 -8.03
CA HIS A 11 -10.40 -0.91 -9.21
C HIS A 11 -11.11 0.41 -8.96
N PHE A 12 -10.43 1.37 -8.29
CA PHE A 12 -10.85 2.76 -8.33
C PHE A 12 -9.65 3.71 -8.46
N LEU A 13 -9.15 3.85 -9.69
CA LEU A 13 -8.62 5.11 -10.16
C LEU A 13 -9.82 5.89 -10.74
N GLY A 14 -10.67 6.38 -9.86
CA GLY A 14 -11.83 7.19 -10.22
C GLY A 14 -11.44 8.64 -10.33
N THR A 15 -11.30 9.13 -11.55
CA THR A 15 -11.33 10.54 -11.91
C THR A 15 -12.67 11.15 -11.48
N ALA A 16 -12.76 11.73 -10.29
CA ALA A 16 -13.84 12.61 -9.91
C ALA A 16 -13.54 14.00 -10.46
N ALA A 17 -13.88 14.24 -11.73
CA ALA A 17 -13.93 15.59 -12.28
C ALA A 17 -15.15 16.30 -11.69
N MET A 18 -14.96 17.11 -10.65
CA MET A 18 -15.96 18.07 -10.20
C MET A 18 -15.97 19.26 -11.17
N THR A 19 -17.01 19.34 -11.99
CA THR A 19 -17.37 20.53 -12.76
C THR A 19 -17.88 21.61 -11.80
N ILE A 20 -17.04 22.61 -11.52
CA ILE A 20 -17.48 23.84 -10.85
C ILE A 20 -18.11 24.75 -11.91
N ALA A 21 -19.42 24.86 -11.89
CA ALA A 21 -20.15 25.90 -12.64
C ALA A 21 -20.02 27.22 -11.89
N ALA A 22 -19.18 28.13 -12.38
CA ALA A 22 -19.11 29.50 -11.89
C ALA A 22 -20.29 30.31 -12.45
N ALA A 23 -21.27 30.62 -11.59
CA ALA A 23 -22.26 31.66 -11.88
C ALA A 23 -21.71 33.00 -11.38
N GLN A 24 -21.28 33.88 -12.32
CA GLN A 24 -21.00 35.28 -12.03
C GLN A 24 -22.31 36.03 -11.97
N LEU A 25 -22.64 36.58 -10.81
CA LEU A 25 -23.56 37.73 -10.68
C LEU A 25 -22.95 38.71 -9.70
N GLY A 26 -22.53 39.84 -10.24
CA GLY A 26 -22.02 40.98 -9.47
C GLY A 26 -23.14 41.66 -8.68
N ILE A 27 -22.85 41.99 -7.41
CA ILE A 27 -23.47 43.10 -6.69
C ILE A 27 -22.40 43.71 -5.79
N LEU A 28 -22.13 44.99 -6.00
CA LEU A 28 -21.35 45.86 -5.13
C LEU A 28 -22.14 46.10 -3.83
N GLY A 29 -21.53 45.88 -2.68
CA GLY A 29 -22.12 46.25 -1.40
C GLY A 29 -21.36 45.67 -0.21
N GLY A 30 -20.58 46.55 0.48
CA GLY A 30 -20.24 46.43 1.91
C GLY A 30 -19.46 45.22 2.36
N ALA A 31 -18.13 45.29 2.42
CA ALA A 31 -17.29 44.29 3.07
C ALA A 31 -17.54 44.29 4.60
N LYS A 32 -18.51 43.48 5.07
CA LYS A 32 -18.45 42.89 6.39
C LYS A 32 -17.54 41.67 6.28
N ALA A 33 -16.45 41.67 7.03
CA ALA A 33 -15.64 40.47 7.21
C ALA A 33 -16.55 39.36 7.76
N GLN A 34 -17.05 38.49 6.86
CA GLN A 34 -17.65 37.25 7.24
C GLN A 34 -16.48 36.42 7.78
N SER A 35 -16.46 36.18 9.10
CA SER A 35 -15.67 35.10 9.69
C SER A 35 -16.02 33.86 8.87
N LEU A 36 -15.05 33.29 8.17
CA LEU A 36 -15.14 31.95 7.59
C LEU A 36 -15.41 31.01 8.78
N GLN A 37 -16.67 30.76 9.06
CA GLN A 37 -17.08 29.70 9.95
C GLN A 37 -16.60 28.42 9.25
N THR A 38 -15.47 27.87 9.71
CA THR A 38 -15.01 26.54 9.29
C THR A 38 -16.19 25.60 9.49
N ALA A 39 -16.70 25.03 8.41
CA ALA A 39 -17.79 24.09 8.48
C ALA A 39 -17.33 22.95 9.39
N ARG A 40 -18.06 22.74 10.49
CA ARG A 40 -17.72 21.68 11.46
C ARG A 40 -17.66 20.33 10.76
N LEU A 41 -16.64 19.53 11.05
CA LEU A 41 -16.51 18.17 10.50
C LEU A 41 -17.79 17.36 10.74
N PRO A 42 -18.25 16.57 9.75
CA PRO A 42 -19.47 15.78 9.86
C PRO A 42 -19.38 14.71 10.96
N PHE A 43 -20.50 14.11 11.33
CA PHE A 43 -20.57 12.87 12.08
C PHE A 43 -20.79 11.73 11.09
N GLU A 44 -19.85 10.78 11.05
CA GLU A 44 -19.88 9.64 10.12
C GLU A 44 -20.18 8.31 10.83
N GLY A 45 -20.35 8.33 12.14
CA GLY A 45 -20.69 7.17 12.97
C GLY A 45 -19.82 7.08 14.22
N ASP A 46 -20.07 6.06 15.03
CA ASP A 46 -19.25 5.76 16.21
C ASP A 46 -18.03 4.94 15.84
N LEU A 47 -16.92 5.15 16.57
CA LEU A 47 -15.69 4.37 16.41
C LEU A 47 -15.95 2.89 16.79
N PRO A 48 -15.85 1.94 15.86
CA PRO A 48 -16.06 0.54 16.13
C PRO A 48 -15.04 -0.02 17.12
N SER A 49 -15.41 -1.13 17.77
CA SER A 49 -14.54 -1.81 18.71
C SER A 49 -13.33 -2.46 18.03
N LEU A 50 -12.15 -2.36 18.64
CA LEU A 50 -10.94 -3.07 18.27
C LEU A 50 -10.84 -4.46 18.94
N GLY A 51 -11.92 -4.96 19.56
CA GLY A 51 -11.94 -6.21 20.32
C GLY A 51 -11.74 -7.48 19.49
N GLY A 52 -11.78 -7.38 18.15
CA GLY A 52 -11.48 -8.49 17.24
C GLY A 52 -9.97 -8.75 17.00
N ALA A 53 -9.10 -8.00 17.67
CA ALA A 53 -7.65 -8.10 17.53
C ALA A 53 -7.12 -9.50 17.91
N THR A 54 -6.27 -10.08 17.07
CA THR A 54 -5.58 -11.33 17.36
C THR A 54 -4.28 -11.12 18.15
N ALA A 55 -3.69 -9.93 18.04
CA ALA A 55 -2.53 -9.49 18.83
C ALA A 55 -2.44 -7.97 18.86
N TRP A 56 -1.69 -7.45 19.84
CA TRP A 56 -1.25 -6.06 19.92
C TRP A 56 0.27 -6.01 19.93
N LEU A 57 0.84 -5.07 19.19
CA LEU A 57 2.26 -4.82 19.06
C LEU A 57 2.55 -3.36 19.38
N ASN A 58 3.73 -3.07 19.87
CA ASN A 58 4.17 -1.74 20.35
C ASN A 58 3.36 -1.16 21.53
N SER A 59 2.32 -1.84 21.99
CA SER A 59 1.54 -1.43 23.17
C SER A 59 0.81 -2.62 23.81
N SER A 60 0.33 -2.44 25.04
CA SER A 60 -0.72 -3.28 25.59
C SER A 60 -2.04 -3.04 24.86
N PRO A 61 -3.02 -3.96 24.95
CA PRO A 61 -4.36 -3.75 24.39
C PRO A 61 -5.00 -2.44 24.84
N LEU A 62 -5.45 -1.62 23.88
CA LEU A 62 -6.12 -0.35 24.15
C LEU A 62 -7.63 -0.57 24.18
N ALA A 63 -8.21 -0.53 25.38
CA ALA A 63 -9.66 -0.55 25.53
C ALA A 63 -10.26 0.83 25.18
N ALA A 64 -11.56 0.88 24.88
CA ALA A 64 -12.27 2.13 24.58
C ALA A 64 -12.13 3.19 25.71
N SER A 65 -11.97 2.76 26.97
CA SER A 65 -11.71 3.66 28.12
C SER A 65 -10.37 4.38 28.01
N HIS A 66 -9.35 3.79 27.39
CA HIS A 66 -8.03 4.41 27.18
C HIS A 66 -8.06 5.46 26.06
N LEU A 67 -9.03 5.36 25.16
CA LEU A 67 -9.18 6.24 24.00
C LEU A 67 -10.11 7.44 24.27
N ARG A 68 -10.90 7.39 25.35
CA ARG A 68 -11.76 8.52 25.74
C ARG A 68 -10.96 9.77 26.04
N GLY A 69 -11.41 10.90 25.52
CA GLY A 69 -10.72 12.18 25.65
C GLY A 69 -9.53 12.34 24.72
N LYS A 70 -9.24 11.39 23.84
CA LYS A 70 -8.18 11.42 22.83
C LYS A 70 -8.76 11.52 21.44
N VAL A 71 -8.06 12.19 20.55
CA VAL A 71 -8.28 12.07 19.11
C VAL A 71 -7.64 10.78 18.65
N VAL A 72 -8.36 9.97 17.88
CA VAL A 72 -7.86 8.65 17.45
C VAL A 72 -7.77 8.59 15.93
N LEU A 73 -6.61 8.22 15.42
CA LEU A 73 -6.40 7.92 14.01
C LEU A 73 -6.25 6.41 13.83
N ILE A 74 -7.21 5.79 13.18
CA ILE A 74 -7.13 4.38 12.78
C ILE A 74 -6.60 4.33 11.35
N ASN A 75 -5.53 3.56 11.13
CA ASN A 75 -4.95 3.34 9.81
C ASN A 75 -4.96 1.85 9.47
N PHE A 76 -5.78 1.44 8.50
CA PHE A 76 -5.76 0.08 7.96
C PHE A 76 -4.60 -0.08 6.99
N TRP A 77 -3.83 -1.17 7.17
CA TRP A 77 -2.61 -1.38 6.43
C TRP A 77 -2.23 -2.85 6.27
N THR A 78 -1.42 -3.11 5.26
CA THR A 78 -0.56 -4.29 5.15
C THR A 78 0.81 -3.89 4.62
N TYR A 79 1.87 -4.59 5.01
CA TYR A 79 3.23 -4.11 4.76
C TYR A 79 3.71 -4.28 3.32
N THR A 80 3.01 -5.06 2.50
CA THR A 80 3.29 -5.22 1.06
C THR A 80 2.56 -4.21 0.19
N CYS A 81 1.53 -3.52 0.70
CA CYS A 81 0.76 -2.55 -0.06
C CYS A 81 1.60 -1.29 -0.36
N VAL A 82 1.94 -1.05 -1.63
CA VAL A 82 2.73 0.11 -2.04
C VAL A 82 2.03 1.42 -1.74
N ASN A 83 0.71 1.50 -1.93
CA ASN A 83 -0.09 2.69 -1.67
C ASN A 83 -0.05 3.05 -0.19
N TRP A 84 -0.11 2.04 0.71
CA TRP A 84 0.07 2.30 2.14
C TRP A 84 1.50 2.73 2.48
N ARG A 85 2.53 2.14 1.87
CA ARG A 85 3.93 2.53 2.11
C ARG A 85 4.16 4.01 1.83
N ARG A 86 3.48 4.59 0.83
CA ARG A 86 3.54 6.03 0.52
C ARG A 86 2.88 6.91 1.57
N THR A 87 1.95 6.38 2.37
CA THR A 87 1.33 7.10 3.50
C THR A 87 2.17 7.07 4.77
N LEU A 88 3.07 6.10 4.88
CA LEU A 88 3.80 5.80 6.12
C LEU A 88 4.67 6.95 6.64
N PRO A 89 5.41 7.72 5.80
CA PRO A 89 6.17 8.87 6.27
C PRO A 89 5.31 9.89 7.01
N TYR A 90 4.11 10.16 6.50
CA TYR A 90 3.14 11.08 7.10
C TYR A 90 2.57 10.52 8.40
N THR A 91 2.17 9.24 8.39
CA THR A 91 1.60 8.59 9.58
C THR A 91 2.61 8.56 10.73
N ARG A 92 3.89 8.26 10.45
CA ARG A 92 4.99 8.34 11.45
C ARG A 92 5.15 9.77 11.98
N ALA A 93 5.18 10.76 11.08
CA ALA A 93 5.35 12.16 11.45
C ALA A 93 4.17 12.69 12.29
N TRP A 94 2.93 12.33 11.94
CA TRP A 94 1.74 12.69 12.74
C TRP A 94 1.77 12.02 14.12
N ALA A 95 2.09 10.72 14.16
CA ALA A 95 2.18 9.99 15.41
C ALA A 95 3.22 10.64 16.35
N ASP A 96 4.39 11.04 15.83
CA ASP A 96 5.43 11.66 16.63
C ASP A 96 5.08 13.09 17.03
N LYS A 97 4.60 13.92 16.12
CA LYS A 97 4.27 15.33 16.35
C LYS A 97 3.15 15.52 17.37
N TYR A 98 2.10 14.68 17.32
CA TYR A 98 0.88 14.90 18.09
C TYR A 98 0.68 13.96 19.28
N LYS A 99 1.61 13.02 19.57
CA LYS A 99 1.49 12.06 20.69
C LYS A 99 1.27 12.74 22.05
N ASP A 100 1.98 13.84 22.30
CA ASP A 100 1.90 14.59 23.56
C ASP A 100 0.74 15.61 23.56
N HIS A 101 0.06 15.77 22.42
CA HIS A 101 -1.07 16.67 22.21
C HIS A 101 -2.41 15.94 22.11
N GLY A 102 -2.47 14.67 22.52
CA GLY A 102 -3.73 13.94 22.64
C GLY A 102 -4.12 13.12 21.41
N LEU A 103 -3.29 13.00 20.37
CA LEU A 103 -3.49 12.07 19.28
C LEU A 103 -3.02 10.65 19.67
N VAL A 104 -3.82 9.65 19.36
CA VAL A 104 -3.44 8.24 19.39
C VAL A 104 -3.56 7.67 17.99
N VAL A 105 -2.45 7.30 17.38
CA VAL A 105 -2.43 6.57 16.10
C VAL A 105 -2.46 5.08 16.39
N ILE A 106 -3.33 4.34 15.71
CA ILE A 106 -3.45 2.88 15.80
C ILE A 106 -3.42 2.31 14.39
N GLY A 107 -2.37 1.55 14.08
CA GLY A 107 -2.31 0.79 12.83
C GLY A 107 -3.07 -0.53 12.95
N VAL A 108 -4.04 -0.78 12.08
CA VAL A 108 -4.75 -2.06 11.99
C VAL A 108 -4.16 -2.86 10.83
N HIS A 109 -3.29 -3.80 11.17
CA HIS A 109 -2.70 -4.70 10.18
C HIS A 109 -3.71 -5.79 9.81
N THR A 110 -4.21 -5.73 8.58
CA THR A 110 -5.11 -6.73 8.01
C THR A 110 -4.41 -7.37 6.82
N PRO A 111 -4.17 -8.70 6.83
CA PRO A 111 -3.33 -9.36 5.83
C PRO A 111 -4.00 -9.38 4.46
N GLU A 112 -3.21 -9.19 3.41
CA GLU A 112 -3.62 -9.37 2.02
C GLU A 112 -3.19 -10.75 1.51
N PHE A 113 -1.97 -11.15 1.85
CA PHE A 113 -1.39 -12.43 1.43
C PHE A 113 -1.25 -13.41 2.60
N PRO A 114 -1.20 -14.74 2.34
CA PRO A 114 -1.11 -15.76 3.39
C PRO A 114 0.08 -15.57 4.34
N PHE A 115 1.22 -15.12 3.84
CA PHE A 115 2.41 -14.92 4.67
C PHE A 115 2.30 -13.71 5.62
N GLU A 116 1.37 -12.80 5.39
CA GLU A 116 1.10 -11.66 6.26
C GLU A 116 0.30 -12.01 7.52
N HIS A 117 -0.23 -13.24 7.62
CA HIS A 117 -0.76 -13.78 8.87
C HIS A 117 0.36 -14.13 9.88
N ASN A 118 1.60 -14.29 9.41
CA ASN A 118 2.71 -14.66 10.29
C ASN A 118 3.14 -13.47 11.16
N ILE A 119 2.95 -13.59 12.47
CA ILE A 119 3.30 -12.54 13.44
C ILE A 119 4.79 -12.16 13.42
N ALA A 120 5.68 -13.09 13.06
CA ALA A 120 7.10 -12.80 12.93
C ALA A 120 7.38 -11.85 11.75
N ASN A 121 6.69 -12.05 10.61
CA ASN A 121 6.78 -11.18 9.45
C ASN A 121 6.24 -9.77 9.78
N ILE A 122 5.11 -9.69 10.50
CA ILE A 122 4.54 -8.40 10.93
C ILE A 122 5.51 -7.67 11.87
N ARG A 123 6.12 -8.37 12.84
CA ARG A 123 7.12 -7.78 13.74
C ARG A 123 8.37 -7.29 13.01
N TRP A 124 8.82 -8.07 12.03
CA TRP A 124 9.92 -7.67 11.16
C TRP A 124 9.56 -6.39 10.40
N ALA A 125 8.39 -6.35 9.76
CA ALA A 125 7.93 -5.18 9.01
C ALA A 125 7.79 -3.92 9.89
N ILE A 126 7.23 -4.05 11.09
CA ILE A 126 7.13 -2.96 12.06
C ILE A 126 8.51 -2.37 12.38
N LYS A 127 9.51 -3.25 12.59
CA LYS A 127 10.88 -2.82 12.90
C LYS A 127 11.56 -2.20 11.69
N ASP A 128 11.48 -2.86 10.52
CA ASP A 128 12.11 -2.41 9.26
C ASP A 128 11.56 -1.06 8.80
N MET A 129 10.27 -0.83 9.01
CA MET A 129 9.56 0.38 8.61
C MET A 129 9.46 1.43 9.72
N GLU A 130 10.17 1.24 10.83
CA GLU A 130 10.23 2.20 11.96
C GLU A 130 8.85 2.62 12.49
N ILE A 131 7.90 1.66 12.59
CA ILE A 131 6.56 1.90 13.11
C ILE A 131 6.63 1.89 14.64
N ASN A 132 6.47 3.06 15.28
CA ASN A 132 6.60 3.25 16.72
C ASN A 132 5.26 3.47 17.45
N TYR A 133 4.15 3.55 16.71
CA TYR A 133 2.80 3.67 17.26
C TYR A 133 2.15 2.29 17.49
N PRO A 134 1.08 2.20 18.30
CA PRO A 134 0.33 0.98 18.54
C PRO A 134 -0.13 0.29 17.25
N VAL A 135 0.06 -1.01 17.18
CA VAL A 135 -0.41 -1.84 16.06
C VAL A 135 -1.30 -2.96 16.58
N VAL A 136 -2.45 -3.08 15.98
CA VAL A 136 -3.40 -4.18 16.19
C VAL A 136 -3.34 -5.13 14.99
N VAL A 137 -3.31 -6.43 15.25
CA VAL A 137 -3.30 -7.47 14.21
C VAL A 137 -4.71 -8.00 14.03
N ASP A 138 -5.26 -7.84 12.83
CA ASP A 138 -6.62 -8.25 12.46
C ASP A 138 -6.59 -9.43 11.47
N SER A 139 -5.93 -10.54 11.87
CA SER A 139 -5.72 -11.71 11.00
C SER A 139 -7.03 -12.33 10.46
N TYR A 140 -8.16 -12.08 11.10
CA TYR A 140 -9.45 -12.64 10.70
C TYR A 140 -10.43 -11.60 10.15
N TYR A 141 -9.96 -10.38 9.86
CA TYR A 141 -10.77 -9.29 9.30
C TYR A 141 -11.97 -8.89 10.20
N ALA A 142 -11.90 -9.14 11.50
CA ALA A 142 -12.99 -8.81 12.42
C ALA A 142 -13.13 -7.30 12.59
N ILE A 143 -12.00 -6.59 12.75
CA ILE A 143 -11.96 -5.13 12.84
C ILE A 143 -12.27 -4.52 11.48
N TRP A 144 -11.70 -5.05 10.40
CA TRP A 144 -11.97 -4.66 9.01
C TRP A 144 -13.47 -4.63 8.72
N ARG A 145 -14.18 -5.72 9.04
CA ARG A 145 -15.64 -5.80 8.85
C ARG A 145 -16.42 -4.85 9.78
N ALA A 146 -15.95 -4.65 11.02
CA ALA A 146 -16.61 -3.73 11.95
C ALA A 146 -16.59 -2.28 11.45
N PHE A 147 -15.55 -1.89 10.71
CA PHE A 147 -15.43 -0.59 10.06
C PHE A 147 -16.09 -0.53 8.67
N ASN A 148 -16.64 -1.63 8.15
CA ASN A 148 -17.04 -1.77 6.75
C ASN A 148 -15.92 -1.34 5.81
N ASN A 149 -14.66 -1.64 6.16
CA ASN A 149 -13.51 -1.22 5.38
C ASN A 149 -13.41 -2.05 4.09
N GLU A 150 -12.92 -1.43 3.01
CA GLU A 150 -12.83 -2.07 1.70
C GLU A 150 -11.45 -1.89 1.05
N TYR A 151 -10.58 -1.01 1.60
CA TYR A 151 -9.35 -0.60 0.93
C TYR A 151 -8.13 -0.58 1.86
N TRP A 152 -6.95 -0.75 1.30
CA TRP A 152 -5.67 -0.37 1.87
C TRP A 152 -5.00 0.70 0.97
N PRO A 153 -4.47 1.78 1.60
CA PRO A 153 -4.72 2.21 2.97
C PRO A 153 -6.11 2.80 3.17
N THR A 154 -6.58 2.81 4.41
CA THR A 154 -7.72 3.64 4.83
C THR A 154 -7.40 4.28 6.15
N PHE A 155 -7.81 5.54 6.30
CA PHE A 155 -7.73 6.31 7.54
C PHE A 155 -9.12 6.66 8.05
N TYR A 156 -9.36 6.49 9.35
CA TYR A 156 -10.54 6.98 10.05
C TYR A 156 -10.11 7.88 11.18
N PHE A 157 -10.66 9.09 11.22
CA PHE A 157 -10.34 10.12 12.20
C PHE A 157 -11.49 10.25 13.20
N SER A 158 -11.23 9.95 14.47
CA SER A 158 -12.22 10.00 15.52
C SER A 158 -11.94 11.14 16.48
N ASP A 159 -13.01 11.83 16.91
CA ASP A 159 -12.95 12.86 17.93
C ASP A 159 -12.75 12.27 19.35
N SER A 160 -12.57 13.13 20.34
CA SER A 160 -12.35 12.75 21.74
C SER A 160 -13.54 12.05 22.41
N LYS A 161 -14.71 12.02 21.76
CA LYS A 161 -15.91 11.33 22.21
C LYS A 161 -16.05 9.94 21.61
N GLY A 162 -15.22 9.60 20.62
CA GLY A 162 -15.25 8.34 19.89
C GLY A 162 -16.17 8.36 18.67
N HIS A 163 -16.42 9.53 18.08
CA HIS A 163 -17.16 9.65 16.84
C HIS A 163 -16.21 9.78 15.65
N ILE A 164 -16.42 9.01 14.60
CA ILE A 164 -15.72 9.20 13.32
C ILE A 164 -16.22 10.51 12.70
N ARG A 165 -15.27 11.36 12.34
CA ARG A 165 -15.53 12.73 11.85
C ARG A 165 -14.96 12.95 10.43
N HIS A 166 -14.11 12.04 9.98
CA HIS A 166 -13.54 12.03 8.66
C HIS A 166 -12.96 10.66 8.34
N HIS A 167 -12.93 10.32 7.07
CA HIS A 167 -12.19 9.16 6.55
C HIS A 167 -11.48 9.51 5.26
N GLN A 168 -10.38 8.80 4.97
CA GLN A 168 -9.62 8.90 3.73
C GLN A 168 -9.37 7.50 3.19
N PHE A 169 -9.86 7.21 1.99
CA PHE A 169 -9.58 5.96 1.26
C PHE A 169 -8.43 6.17 0.27
N GLY A 170 -7.47 5.26 0.30
CA GLY A 170 -6.28 5.34 -0.55
C GLY A 170 -5.21 6.30 -0.04
N GLU A 171 -4.17 6.49 -0.85
CA GLU A 171 -3.09 7.43 -0.60
C GLU A 171 -3.45 8.86 -1.07
N GLY A 172 -2.72 9.86 -0.58
CA GLY A 172 -2.93 11.26 -0.94
C GLY A 172 -3.61 12.08 0.16
N ASP A 173 -3.98 13.33 -0.17
CA ASP A 173 -4.68 14.29 0.70
C ASP A 173 -4.08 14.47 2.11
N TYR A 174 -2.75 14.31 2.22
CA TYR A 174 -2.05 14.34 3.51
C TYR A 174 -2.20 15.66 4.25
N GLN A 175 -2.18 16.78 3.53
CA GLN A 175 -2.38 18.11 4.13
C GLN A 175 -3.78 18.24 4.72
N GLN A 176 -4.80 17.79 3.99
CA GLN A 176 -6.19 17.80 4.46
C GLN A 176 -6.34 16.89 5.69
N SER A 177 -5.78 15.68 5.64
CA SER A 177 -5.77 14.73 6.75
C SER A 177 -5.12 15.32 8.02
N GLU A 178 -3.98 16.02 7.88
CA GLU A 178 -3.33 16.67 9.02
C GLU A 178 -4.16 17.85 9.56
N ARG A 179 -4.81 18.64 8.69
CA ARG A 179 -5.75 19.69 9.13
C ARG A 179 -6.91 19.13 9.95
N VAL A 180 -7.45 17.97 9.54
CA VAL A 180 -8.49 17.26 10.32
C VAL A 180 -7.97 16.87 11.70
N ILE A 181 -6.74 16.35 11.81
CA ILE A 181 -6.12 16.04 13.11
C ILE A 181 -6.07 17.30 13.97
N GLN A 182 -5.56 18.42 13.44
CA GLN A 182 -5.43 19.69 14.15
C GLN A 182 -6.77 20.23 14.62
N GLU A 183 -7.82 20.17 13.77
CA GLU A 183 -9.18 20.58 14.11
C GLU A 183 -9.77 19.74 15.25
N LEU A 184 -9.66 18.42 15.17
CA LEU A 184 -10.17 17.51 16.21
C LEU A 184 -9.43 17.70 17.54
N LEU A 185 -8.12 17.96 17.53
CA LEU A 185 -7.34 18.26 18.72
C LEU A 185 -7.79 19.59 19.35
N ALA A 186 -8.04 20.62 18.54
CA ALA A 186 -8.56 21.90 19.01
C ALA A 186 -9.98 21.76 19.60
N GLU A 187 -10.89 21.01 18.94
CA GLU A 187 -12.24 20.68 19.46
C GLU A 187 -12.17 19.93 20.80
N ALA A 188 -11.17 19.07 20.99
CA ALA A 188 -10.94 18.34 22.23
C ALA A 188 -10.33 19.22 23.35
N GLY A 189 -9.98 20.48 23.05
CA GLY A 189 -9.44 21.44 24.00
C GLY A 189 -7.91 21.36 24.21
N PHE A 190 -7.19 20.59 23.40
CA PHE A 190 -5.73 20.57 23.43
C PHE A 190 -5.18 21.90 22.92
N ARG A 191 -4.25 22.50 23.68
CA ARG A 191 -3.64 23.79 23.38
C ARG A 191 -2.17 23.63 23.02
N GLY A 192 -1.62 24.59 22.28
CA GLY A 192 -0.21 24.61 21.88
C GLY A 192 0.12 23.65 20.74
N VAL A 193 -0.90 23.16 20.04
CA VAL A 193 -0.72 22.41 18.79
C VAL A 193 -0.31 23.39 17.70
N SER A 194 0.84 23.14 17.05
CA SER A 194 1.30 23.97 15.92
C SER A 194 0.40 23.78 14.71
N ASP A 195 0.07 24.87 14.03
CA ASP A 195 -0.67 24.85 12.77
C ASP A 195 0.21 24.45 11.57
N ASP A 196 1.54 24.35 11.74
CA ASP A 196 2.45 23.92 10.68
C ASP A 196 2.12 22.47 10.28
N LEU A 197 2.24 22.20 8.98
CA LEU A 197 2.14 20.83 8.48
C LEU A 197 3.48 20.10 8.62
N VAL A 198 3.43 18.77 8.75
CA VAL A 198 4.65 17.97 8.76
C VAL A 198 5.34 18.04 7.40
N SER A 199 6.67 18.05 7.43
CA SER A 199 7.52 17.86 6.26
C SER A 199 8.18 16.49 6.36
N VAL A 200 8.10 15.70 5.30
CA VAL A 200 8.65 14.34 5.25
C VAL A 200 9.67 14.20 4.13
N ASP A 201 10.62 13.28 4.27
CA ASP A 201 11.63 12.93 3.27
C ASP A 201 11.46 11.44 2.87
N PRO A 202 10.47 11.11 2.00
CA PRO A 202 10.19 9.73 1.63
C PRO A 202 11.29 9.16 0.72
N ARG A 203 11.59 7.86 0.87
CA ARG A 203 12.61 7.16 0.08
C ARG A 203 12.10 5.82 -0.43
N GLY A 204 12.71 5.33 -1.51
CA GLY A 204 12.33 4.04 -2.10
C GLY A 204 10.82 3.99 -2.40
N ALA A 205 10.14 2.95 -1.95
CA ALA A 205 8.71 2.74 -2.17
C ALA A 205 7.79 3.71 -1.40
N GLU A 206 8.33 4.56 -0.52
CA GLU A 206 7.56 5.59 0.20
C GLU A 206 7.35 6.87 -0.64
N VAL A 207 8.09 7.04 -1.72
CA VAL A 207 7.96 8.21 -2.61
C VAL A 207 6.62 8.17 -3.32
N ALA A 208 5.93 9.33 -3.37
CA ALA A 208 4.63 9.45 -4.05
C ALA A 208 4.65 8.90 -5.48
N ALA A 209 3.54 8.30 -5.93
CA ALA A 209 3.41 7.81 -7.29
C ALA A 209 3.51 8.95 -8.32
N ASP A 210 4.03 8.64 -9.50
CA ASP A 210 3.97 9.52 -10.68
C ASP A 210 2.66 9.26 -11.43
N LEU A 211 1.55 9.80 -10.90
CA LEU A 211 0.21 9.54 -11.42
C LEU A 211 0.02 10.01 -12.86
N ASP A 212 0.74 11.04 -13.31
CA ASP A 212 0.65 11.57 -14.67
C ASP A 212 1.20 10.57 -15.71
N ASN A 213 2.14 9.72 -15.30
CA ASN A 213 2.77 8.70 -16.12
C ASN A 213 2.38 7.26 -15.73
N LEU A 214 1.39 7.09 -14.86
CA LEU A 214 0.95 5.77 -14.42
C LEU A 214 -0.11 5.19 -15.39
N ARG A 215 0.28 4.22 -16.25
CA ARG A 215 -0.61 3.51 -17.18
C ARG A 215 -0.62 2.00 -16.95
N SER A 216 0.17 1.52 -16.01
CA SER A 216 0.16 0.13 -15.57
C SER A 216 -0.51 0.06 -14.20
N SER A 217 -1.56 -0.74 -14.10
CA SER A 217 -2.28 -1.01 -12.86
C SER A 217 -1.69 -2.21 -12.14
N GLU A 218 -1.93 -2.30 -10.83
CA GLU A 218 -1.65 -3.47 -10.02
C GLU A 218 -2.11 -4.77 -10.71
N ASN A 219 -1.28 -5.82 -10.63
CA ASN A 219 -1.57 -7.09 -11.27
C ASN A 219 -1.07 -8.28 -10.45
N TYR A 220 -2.00 -8.96 -9.81
CA TYR A 220 -1.73 -10.23 -9.13
C TYR A 220 -1.31 -11.29 -10.12
N VAL A 221 -0.38 -12.18 -9.71
CA VAL A 221 0.15 -13.22 -10.63
C VAL A 221 -0.42 -14.62 -10.37
N GLY A 222 -1.13 -14.82 -9.26
CA GLY A 222 -1.90 -16.05 -9.00
C GLY A 222 -3.14 -16.15 -9.91
N TYR A 223 -3.60 -17.37 -10.21
CA TYR A 223 -4.65 -17.59 -11.22
C TYR A 223 -6.05 -17.04 -10.83
N GLU A 224 -6.27 -16.68 -9.57
CA GLU A 224 -7.57 -16.20 -9.10
C GLU A 224 -7.85 -14.77 -9.57
N GLN A 225 -6.82 -13.92 -9.58
CA GLN A 225 -6.97 -12.48 -9.86
C GLN A 225 -6.08 -11.98 -11.00
N THR A 226 -5.25 -12.86 -11.60
CA THR A 226 -4.33 -12.43 -12.64
C THR A 226 -5.04 -11.90 -13.88
N ALA A 227 -4.47 -10.84 -14.46
CA ALA A 227 -4.86 -10.32 -15.76
C ALA A 227 -3.68 -10.41 -16.75
N ASN A 228 -4.00 -10.50 -18.05
CA ASN A 228 -3.05 -10.33 -19.14
C ASN A 228 -1.83 -11.29 -19.13
N PHE A 229 -1.98 -12.49 -18.58
CA PHE A 229 -1.00 -13.55 -18.70
C PHE A 229 -1.02 -14.14 -20.12
N VAL A 230 0.12 -14.07 -20.82
CA VAL A 230 0.17 -14.37 -22.27
C VAL A 230 1.21 -15.44 -22.66
N SER A 231 1.72 -16.24 -21.73
CA SER A 231 2.52 -17.41 -22.13
C SER A 231 1.73 -18.33 -23.05
N PRO A 232 2.30 -18.82 -24.16
CA PRO A 232 1.54 -19.51 -25.24
C PRO A 232 0.74 -20.73 -24.80
N THR A 233 1.18 -21.43 -23.74
CA THR A 233 0.48 -22.60 -23.19
C THR A 233 -0.72 -22.25 -22.30
N GLY A 234 -0.96 -20.96 -22.03
CA GLY A 234 -1.96 -20.47 -21.08
C GLY A 234 -1.70 -20.95 -19.64
N THR A 235 -2.59 -20.63 -18.72
CA THR A 235 -2.47 -20.95 -17.30
C THR A 235 -2.68 -22.45 -17.05
N ARG A 236 -1.70 -23.13 -16.42
CA ARG A 236 -1.78 -24.50 -15.93
C ARG A 236 -1.87 -24.48 -14.39
N ARG A 237 -3.12 -24.43 -13.89
CA ARG A 237 -3.39 -24.24 -12.44
C ARG A 237 -2.86 -25.37 -11.59
N ASN A 238 -2.11 -25.05 -10.52
CA ASN A 238 -1.62 -25.96 -9.48
C ASN A 238 -0.76 -27.13 -10.02
N LYS A 239 -0.12 -26.94 -11.17
CA LYS A 239 0.74 -27.97 -11.78
C LYS A 239 2.06 -27.36 -12.19
N SER A 240 3.15 -28.06 -11.90
CA SER A 240 4.46 -27.76 -12.47
C SER A 240 4.40 -27.84 -13.98
N HIS A 241 4.83 -26.79 -14.66
CA HIS A 241 4.79 -26.70 -16.12
C HIS A 241 5.92 -25.85 -16.66
N GLY A 242 6.49 -26.23 -17.80
CA GLY A 242 7.47 -25.45 -18.53
C GLY A 242 6.79 -24.37 -19.38
N TYR A 243 7.07 -23.11 -19.05
CA TYR A 243 6.55 -21.96 -19.79
C TYR A 243 7.60 -21.36 -20.72
N ALA A 244 7.14 -20.66 -21.74
CA ALA A 244 7.95 -19.87 -22.65
C ALA A 244 7.32 -18.50 -22.89
N TYR A 245 8.12 -17.54 -23.28
CA TYR A 245 7.65 -16.22 -23.67
C TYR A 245 6.93 -16.27 -25.03
N PRO A 246 5.94 -15.40 -25.26
CA PRO A 246 5.45 -15.11 -26.60
C PRO A 246 6.51 -14.32 -27.40
N ALA A 247 6.31 -14.18 -28.71
CA ALA A 247 7.22 -13.41 -29.56
C ALA A 247 7.29 -11.92 -29.17
N GLN A 248 6.22 -11.35 -28.65
CA GLN A 248 6.12 -9.97 -28.17
C GLN A 248 5.15 -9.85 -27.01
N LEU A 249 5.41 -8.89 -26.11
CA LEU A 249 4.51 -8.48 -25.04
C LEU A 249 3.81 -7.16 -25.41
N GLY A 250 2.50 -7.11 -25.36
CA GLY A 250 1.75 -5.85 -25.33
C GLY A 250 1.89 -5.13 -24.01
N LEU A 251 1.50 -3.86 -23.95
CA LEU A 251 1.47 -3.10 -22.70
C LEU A 251 0.57 -3.81 -21.67
N ASN A 252 1.04 -3.89 -20.44
CA ASN A 252 0.42 -4.58 -19.31
C ASN A 252 0.31 -6.11 -19.48
N HIS A 253 0.96 -6.70 -20.49
CA HIS A 253 1.08 -8.13 -20.63
C HIS A 253 2.29 -8.66 -19.86
N TRP A 254 2.14 -9.87 -19.31
CA TRP A 254 3.22 -10.58 -18.64
C TRP A 254 3.26 -12.06 -19.00
N ALA A 255 4.44 -12.66 -18.88
CA ALA A 255 4.68 -14.04 -19.25
C ALA A 255 5.77 -14.68 -18.36
N LEU A 256 5.78 -16.00 -18.34
CA LEU A 256 6.76 -16.83 -17.66
C LEU A 256 7.67 -17.52 -18.67
N GLN A 257 8.92 -17.77 -18.24
CA GLN A 257 9.84 -18.71 -18.87
C GLN A 257 10.44 -19.63 -17.81
N GLY A 258 10.65 -20.91 -18.14
CA GLY A 258 11.14 -21.91 -17.19
C GLY A 258 10.04 -22.71 -16.52
N ASN A 259 10.36 -23.42 -15.46
CA ASN A 259 9.44 -24.34 -14.80
C ASN A 259 8.77 -23.69 -13.58
N TRP A 260 7.47 -23.46 -13.68
CA TRP A 260 6.68 -22.77 -12.67
C TRP A 260 5.40 -23.52 -12.32
N THR A 261 4.91 -23.32 -11.11
CA THR A 261 3.56 -23.66 -10.69
C THR A 261 2.75 -22.40 -10.50
N ILE A 262 1.65 -22.23 -11.25
CA ILE A 262 0.70 -21.11 -11.04
C ILE A 262 -0.34 -21.58 -10.04
N GLY A 263 -0.23 -21.09 -8.80
CA GLY A 263 -1.18 -21.32 -7.71
C GLY A 263 -2.31 -20.31 -7.70
N LYS A 264 -3.19 -20.43 -6.69
CA LYS A 264 -4.36 -19.57 -6.51
C LYS A 264 -3.96 -18.09 -6.36
N GLU A 265 -3.04 -17.79 -5.45
CA GLU A 265 -2.66 -16.44 -5.04
C GLU A 265 -1.21 -16.07 -5.45
N ALA A 266 -0.41 -17.06 -5.83
CA ALA A 266 1.01 -16.87 -6.15
C ALA A 266 1.46 -17.80 -7.26
N ILE A 267 2.58 -17.45 -7.89
CA ILE A 267 3.37 -18.36 -8.71
C ILE A 267 4.60 -18.82 -7.93
N ALA A 268 4.99 -20.08 -8.12
CA ALA A 268 6.16 -20.66 -7.46
C ALA A 268 7.17 -21.18 -8.49
N LEU A 269 8.44 -20.82 -8.32
CA LEU A 269 9.52 -21.28 -9.16
C LEU A 269 10.00 -22.66 -8.71
N ASN A 270 9.86 -23.66 -9.59
CA ASN A 270 10.24 -25.04 -9.27
C ASN A 270 11.72 -25.35 -9.56
N GLN A 271 12.34 -24.66 -10.53
CA GLN A 271 13.73 -24.86 -10.94
C GLN A 271 14.41 -23.51 -11.16
N ALA A 272 15.70 -23.43 -10.89
CA ALA A 272 16.51 -22.23 -11.14
C ALA A 272 16.45 -21.76 -12.61
N ALA A 273 16.89 -20.53 -12.87
CA ALA A 273 16.84 -19.86 -14.17
C ALA A 273 15.43 -19.62 -14.71
N GLY A 274 14.41 -19.64 -13.85
CA GLY A 274 13.08 -19.18 -14.23
C GLY A 274 13.00 -17.68 -14.34
N ARG A 275 12.16 -17.19 -15.26
CA ARG A 275 12.04 -15.76 -15.56
C ARG A 275 10.59 -15.32 -15.61
N ILE A 276 10.36 -14.02 -15.27
CA ILE A 276 9.11 -13.30 -15.49
C ILE A 276 9.43 -12.12 -16.37
N ALA A 277 8.66 -11.91 -17.44
CA ALA A 277 8.70 -10.71 -18.25
C ALA A 277 7.38 -9.94 -18.10
N TYR A 278 7.46 -8.60 -18.02
CA TYR A 278 6.32 -7.69 -17.95
C TYR A 278 6.59 -6.45 -18.83
N ARG A 279 5.63 -6.06 -19.67
CA ARG A 279 5.71 -4.78 -20.38
C ARG A 279 4.85 -3.75 -19.67
N PHE A 280 5.47 -2.67 -19.19
CA PHE A 280 4.83 -1.68 -18.32
C PHE A 280 5.08 -0.24 -18.74
N HIS A 281 4.26 0.68 -18.23
CA HIS A 281 4.43 2.13 -18.37
C HIS A 281 4.14 2.79 -17.01
N SER A 282 5.17 3.07 -16.27
CA SER A 282 5.17 3.79 -15.00
C SER A 282 6.60 4.20 -14.64
N ARG A 283 6.76 5.12 -13.68
CA ARG A 283 8.08 5.42 -13.14
C ARG A 283 8.63 4.22 -12.36
N ASP A 284 7.84 3.67 -11.46
CA ASP A 284 8.25 2.58 -10.58
C ASP A 284 7.61 1.25 -10.98
N LEU A 285 8.38 0.16 -10.88
CA LEU A 285 7.89 -1.20 -10.90
C LEU A 285 8.36 -1.91 -9.64
N ASN A 286 7.40 -2.46 -8.91
CA ASN A 286 7.62 -3.27 -7.72
C ASN A 286 7.06 -4.67 -7.92
N LEU A 287 7.60 -5.63 -7.16
CA LEU A 287 7.12 -7.01 -7.11
C LEU A 287 7.04 -7.47 -5.66
N VAL A 288 5.86 -7.96 -5.24
CA VAL A 288 5.71 -8.68 -3.99
C VAL A 288 6.18 -10.10 -4.21
N MET A 289 7.26 -10.49 -3.54
CA MET A 289 7.86 -11.82 -3.66
C MET A 289 8.55 -12.25 -2.36
N GLY A 290 8.87 -13.52 -2.27
CA GLY A 290 9.58 -14.05 -1.11
C GLY A 290 10.08 -15.48 -1.31
N PRO A 291 10.97 -15.97 -0.44
CA PRO A 291 11.38 -17.36 -0.46
C PRO A 291 10.23 -18.25 -0.01
N THR A 292 10.13 -19.45 -0.59
CA THR A 292 9.14 -20.47 -0.20
C THR A 292 9.41 -21.03 1.21
N VAL A 293 10.66 -20.98 1.65
CA VAL A 293 11.12 -21.44 2.96
C VAL A 293 11.75 -20.26 3.70
N GLN A 294 11.20 -19.91 4.85
CA GLN A 294 11.71 -18.81 5.66
C GLN A 294 13.19 -19.05 6.05
N GLY A 295 14.00 -17.97 5.97
CA GLY A 295 15.43 -18.01 6.27
C GLY A 295 16.31 -18.50 5.11
N THR A 296 15.73 -18.82 3.95
CA THR A 296 16.49 -19.04 2.72
C THR A 296 16.58 -17.75 1.91
N SER A 297 17.47 -17.74 0.91
CA SER A 297 17.60 -16.60 0.01
C SER A 297 17.57 -17.05 -1.44
N VAL A 298 17.07 -16.18 -2.33
CA VAL A 298 17.01 -16.42 -3.78
C VAL A 298 17.65 -15.22 -4.47
N ARG A 299 18.75 -15.45 -5.18
CA ARG A 299 19.40 -14.44 -5.99
C ARG A 299 18.63 -14.24 -7.28
N PHE A 300 18.59 -13.00 -7.74
CA PHE A 300 17.93 -12.66 -9.00
C PHE A 300 18.72 -11.57 -9.75
N ARG A 301 18.37 -11.42 -11.01
CA ARG A 301 18.85 -10.33 -11.86
C ARG A 301 17.68 -9.74 -12.65
N VAL A 302 17.58 -8.41 -12.65
CA VAL A 302 16.60 -7.68 -13.48
C VAL A 302 17.25 -7.04 -14.69
N GLY A 303 16.47 -6.88 -15.74
CA GLY A 303 16.83 -6.15 -16.95
C GLY A 303 15.68 -5.30 -17.47
N ILE A 304 16.02 -4.29 -18.23
CA ILE A 304 15.10 -3.42 -18.96
C ILE A 304 15.50 -3.42 -20.43
N ASP A 305 14.56 -3.78 -21.32
CA ASP A 305 14.75 -3.86 -22.76
C ASP A 305 15.99 -4.71 -23.16
N GLY A 306 16.22 -5.80 -22.41
CA GLY A 306 17.33 -6.73 -22.61
C GLY A 306 18.70 -6.24 -22.12
N GLN A 307 18.76 -5.12 -21.39
CA GLN A 307 19.97 -4.55 -20.82
C GLN A 307 19.88 -4.46 -19.30
N PRO A 308 21.00 -4.40 -18.55
CA PRO A 308 20.97 -4.05 -17.13
C PRO A 308 20.27 -2.70 -16.90
N PRO A 309 19.61 -2.49 -15.76
CA PRO A 309 18.80 -1.29 -15.51
C PRO A 309 19.65 0.00 -15.42
N GLY A 310 20.93 -0.09 -15.12
CA GLY A 310 21.81 1.07 -14.98
C GLY A 310 21.27 2.05 -13.95
N SER A 311 21.15 3.33 -14.32
CA SER A 311 20.61 4.37 -13.43
C SER A 311 19.10 4.26 -13.16
N THR A 312 18.39 3.35 -13.84
CA THR A 312 16.94 3.12 -13.60
C THR A 312 16.69 1.98 -12.63
N HIS A 313 17.71 1.48 -11.95
CA HIS A 313 17.52 0.46 -10.91
C HIS A 313 16.69 0.98 -9.76
N GLY A 314 15.85 0.09 -9.18
CA GLY A 314 15.09 0.36 -7.96
C GLY A 314 15.96 0.25 -6.70
N PHE A 315 15.33 0.47 -5.54
CA PHE A 315 16.04 0.46 -4.25
C PHE A 315 16.61 -0.92 -3.88
N ASP A 316 15.99 -2.00 -4.35
CA ASP A 316 16.34 -3.39 -3.98
C ASP A 316 17.28 -4.07 -5.00
N VAL A 317 17.84 -3.34 -5.94
CA VAL A 317 18.75 -3.84 -6.99
C VAL A 317 19.93 -2.90 -7.19
N ASP A 318 21.05 -3.45 -7.65
CA ASP A 318 22.19 -2.64 -8.08
C ASP A 318 22.08 -2.22 -9.57
N ALA A 319 22.99 -1.37 -10.03
CA ALA A 319 23.01 -0.88 -11.41
C ALA A 319 23.24 -2.01 -12.46
N GLN A 320 23.75 -3.16 -12.04
CA GLN A 320 23.91 -4.35 -12.87
C GLN A 320 22.64 -5.22 -12.86
N GLY A 321 21.63 -4.82 -12.05
CA GLY A 321 20.37 -5.50 -11.91
C GLY A 321 20.37 -6.65 -10.90
N ASN A 322 21.44 -6.85 -10.14
CA ASN A 322 21.50 -7.94 -9.17
C ASN A 322 20.73 -7.56 -7.89
N GLY A 323 20.04 -8.54 -7.33
CA GLY A 323 19.36 -8.45 -6.04
C GLY A 323 19.24 -9.81 -5.37
N THR A 324 18.74 -9.82 -4.14
CA THR A 324 18.52 -11.04 -3.37
C THR A 324 17.20 -10.94 -2.61
N VAL A 325 16.35 -11.94 -2.79
CA VAL A 325 15.12 -12.12 -2.03
C VAL A 325 15.46 -12.84 -0.73
N VAL A 326 15.18 -12.22 0.41
CA VAL A 326 15.43 -12.80 1.74
C VAL A 326 14.18 -12.85 2.60
N GLU A 327 13.24 -11.92 2.39
CA GLU A 327 11.98 -11.80 3.13
C GLU A 327 10.79 -11.79 2.16
N GLN A 328 9.62 -12.20 2.64
CA GLN A 328 8.36 -12.06 1.89
C GLN A 328 7.86 -10.63 2.04
N ARG A 329 8.14 -9.80 1.03
CA ARG A 329 7.84 -8.36 1.04
C ARG A 329 7.74 -7.77 -0.36
N LEU A 330 7.39 -6.50 -0.46
CA LEU A 330 7.51 -5.71 -1.67
C LEU A 330 9.00 -5.35 -1.92
N TYR A 331 9.45 -5.56 -3.16
CA TYR A 331 10.75 -5.18 -3.68
C TYR A 331 10.57 -4.13 -4.77
N GLN A 332 11.23 -2.98 -4.64
CA GLN A 332 11.28 -1.96 -5.69
C GLN A 332 12.42 -2.30 -6.65
N LEU A 333 12.07 -2.73 -7.86
CA LEU A 333 13.01 -3.27 -8.83
C LEU A 333 13.46 -2.24 -9.87
N ILE A 334 12.55 -1.34 -10.28
CA ILE A 334 12.83 -0.31 -11.28
C ILE A 334 12.31 1.04 -10.79
N ARG A 335 13.08 2.10 -11.11
CA ARG A 335 12.67 3.49 -11.06
C ARG A 335 13.18 4.21 -12.29
N GLN A 336 12.33 4.45 -13.27
CA GLN A 336 12.68 5.17 -14.48
C GLN A 336 12.96 6.65 -14.18
N SER A 337 13.94 7.20 -14.90
CA SER A 337 14.14 8.66 -15.02
C SER A 337 13.27 9.20 -16.16
N SER A 338 12.86 10.45 -16.08
CA SER A 338 12.12 11.09 -17.17
C SER A 338 12.95 11.21 -18.45
N PRO A 339 12.32 11.03 -19.64
CA PRO A 339 10.90 10.77 -19.85
C PRO A 339 10.52 9.32 -19.56
N ILE A 340 9.34 9.11 -18.91
CA ILE A 340 8.80 7.78 -18.67
C ILE A 340 8.28 7.19 -19.97
N ALA A 341 8.59 5.93 -20.22
CA ALA A 341 8.25 5.23 -21.46
C ALA A 341 7.76 3.80 -21.21
N ASP A 342 7.13 3.22 -22.23
CA ASP A 342 6.87 1.77 -22.25
C ASP A 342 8.19 1.02 -22.22
N ARG A 343 8.35 0.10 -21.27
CA ARG A 343 9.56 -0.71 -21.13
C ARG A 343 9.19 -2.18 -20.97
N GLN A 344 10.09 -3.03 -21.43
CA GLN A 344 10.01 -4.46 -21.15
C GLN A 344 10.94 -4.78 -19.98
N PHE A 345 10.34 -5.07 -18.84
CA PHE A 345 11.02 -5.59 -17.65
C PHE A 345 11.19 -7.10 -17.77
N GLU A 346 12.34 -7.59 -17.32
CA GLU A 346 12.59 -9.03 -17.11
C GLU A 346 13.29 -9.24 -15.77
N ILE A 347 12.88 -10.27 -15.02
CA ILE A 347 13.58 -10.76 -13.84
C ILE A 347 13.92 -12.23 -14.03
N GLU A 348 15.20 -12.60 -13.83
CA GLU A 348 15.70 -13.96 -13.82
C GLU A 348 16.07 -14.36 -12.40
N PHE A 349 15.55 -15.47 -11.94
CA PHE A 349 15.88 -16.04 -10.62
C PHE A 349 16.97 -17.09 -10.77
N LEU A 350 18.13 -16.84 -10.15
CA LEU A 350 19.31 -17.68 -10.26
C LEU A 350 19.22 -18.94 -9.40
N ASP A 351 18.37 -18.91 -8.39
CA ASP A 351 18.10 -20.03 -7.47
C ASP A 351 16.61 -20.38 -7.52
N SER A 352 16.26 -21.62 -7.15
CA SER A 352 14.87 -22.08 -7.02
C SER A 352 14.30 -21.68 -5.66
N GLY A 353 12.99 -21.96 -5.45
CA GLY A 353 12.35 -21.74 -4.14
C GLY A 353 11.84 -20.29 -3.94
N LEU A 354 11.46 -19.62 -5.01
CA LEU A 354 10.80 -18.32 -4.99
C LEU A 354 9.28 -18.47 -5.10
N GLN A 355 8.55 -17.56 -4.46
CA GLN A 355 7.16 -17.24 -4.77
C GLN A 355 7.05 -15.76 -5.15
N ALA A 356 6.22 -15.45 -6.15
CA ALA A 356 5.80 -14.09 -6.49
C ALA A 356 4.28 -13.99 -6.45
N PHE A 357 3.78 -12.82 -6.05
CA PHE A 357 2.38 -12.60 -5.68
C PHE A 357 1.73 -11.49 -6.51
N ASP A 358 2.38 -10.33 -6.63
CA ASP A 358 1.76 -9.14 -7.19
C ASP A 358 2.79 -8.15 -7.74
N PHE A 359 2.49 -7.57 -8.92
CA PHE A 359 3.18 -6.41 -9.46
C PHE A 359 2.43 -5.14 -9.12
N THR A 360 3.13 -4.15 -8.56
CA THR A 360 2.60 -2.82 -8.31
C THR A 360 3.46 -1.75 -9.00
N PHE A 361 2.85 -0.62 -9.29
CA PHE A 361 3.43 0.45 -10.09
C PHE A 361 3.24 1.82 -9.43
N GLY A 362 4.06 2.84 -9.88
CA GLY A 362 3.94 4.18 -9.34
C GLY A 362 4.74 5.25 -10.04
#